data_6762502107764797ebb200345007a479
#
_entry.id   6762502107764797ebb200345007a479
#
_cell.length_a   1.000
_cell.length_b   1.000
_cell.length_c   1.000
_cell.angle_alpha   90.00
_cell.angle_beta   90.00
_cell.angle_gamma   90.00
#
_symmetry.space_group_name_H-M   'P 1'
#
loop_
_entity.id
_entity.type
_entity.pdbx_description
1 polymer ?
#
loop_
_entity_poly.entity_id
_entity_poly.type
_entity_poly.pdbx_seq_one_letter_code
_entity_poly.pdbx_strand_id
1 'polypeptide(L)'
;MLALECKRLLGENVSVTEQRGGVTVRGDELTAMRLNLESRLAQRVLWPLAHGPYRNELELYELARTVEWQRWITPQQTLRVDTTAQRSPLQSLNFATLRIKDAVCDVLRDATGERPSVDTRAPDLPLSLHLTATHATLYADTSGEALFKRGWRDAGALKGEAPLKETLAAAMLAAAGWQGQEEDGPLFDPFCGAGTIAIEAAQVACGIAPGSNRRFAFERLAPWRAHQSAWRELREAARARVHTSAVPIFAGDVSF
;
A
#
# COMPACT_ATOMS: atom_id res chain seq x y z
N MET A 1 -15.31 -7.32 0.59
CA MET A 1 -14.81 -6.80 -0.70
C MET A 1 -13.31 -7.00 -0.87
N LEU A 2 -12.43 -6.42 -0.04
CA LEU A 2 -10.98 -6.57 -0.20
C LEU A 2 -10.51 -8.04 -0.18
N ALA A 3 -11.09 -8.90 0.66
CA ALA A 3 -10.78 -10.33 0.69
C ALA A 3 -11.14 -11.03 -0.64
N LEU A 4 -12.28 -10.69 -1.23
CA LEU A 4 -12.68 -11.20 -2.55
C LEU A 4 -11.74 -10.72 -3.65
N GLU A 5 -11.33 -9.45 -3.61
CA GLU A 5 -10.34 -8.93 -4.55
C GLU A 5 -9.02 -9.69 -4.44
N CYS A 6 -8.50 -9.91 -3.22
CA CYS A 6 -7.27 -10.68 -3.02
C CYS A 6 -7.37 -12.10 -3.58
N LYS A 7 -8.47 -12.81 -3.35
CA LYS A 7 -8.70 -14.15 -3.93
C LYS A 7 -8.74 -14.12 -5.44
N ARG A 8 -9.46 -13.16 -6.04
CA ARG A 8 -9.51 -13.00 -7.51
C ARG A 8 -8.12 -12.75 -8.10
N LEU A 9 -7.30 -11.93 -7.45
CA LEU A 9 -5.95 -11.58 -7.94
C LEU A 9 -4.94 -12.71 -7.77
N LEU A 10 -5.04 -13.50 -6.70
CA LEU A 10 -4.02 -14.47 -6.29
C LEU A 10 -4.44 -15.93 -6.51
N GLY A 11 -5.71 -16.17 -6.79
CA GLY A 11 -6.32 -17.50 -6.92
C GLY A 11 -7.09 -17.91 -5.65
N GLU A 12 -8.11 -18.74 -5.84
CA GLU A 12 -9.02 -19.16 -4.77
C GLU A 12 -8.34 -19.94 -3.62
N ASN A 13 -7.22 -20.60 -3.90
CA ASN A 13 -6.48 -21.40 -2.92
C ASN A 13 -5.61 -20.57 -1.96
N VAL A 14 -5.51 -19.25 -2.17
CA VAL A 14 -4.73 -18.38 -1.28
C VAL A 14 -5.45 -18.18 0.04
N SER A 15 -4.72 -18.35 1.14
CA SER A 15 -5.24 -18.08 2.47
C SER A 15 -5.40 -16.58 2.68
N VAL A 16 -6.65 -16.13 2.77
CA VAL A 16 -7.03 -14.74 3.06
C VAL A 16 -7.88 -14.73 4.32
N THR A 17 -7.43 -14.02 5.35
CA THR A 17 -8.15 -13.86 6.62
C THR A 17 -8.58 -12.42 6.79
N GLU A 18 -9.86 -12.18 6.99
CA GLU A 18 -10.40 -10.85 7.26
C GLU A 18 -10.05 -10.40 8.67
N GLN A 19 -9.67 -9.13 8.78
CA GLN A 19 -9.34 -8.48 10.04
C GLN A 19 -9.99 -7.10 10.11
N ARG A 20 -10.04 -6.53 11.29
CA ARG A 20 -10.53 -5.15 11.46
C ARG A 20 -9.59 -4.18 10.74
N GLY A 21 -10.11 -3.54 9.68
CA GLY A 21 -9.37 -2.56 8.88
C GLY A 21 -8.55 -3.12 7.74
N GLY A 22 -8.61 -4.44 7.46
CA GLY A 22 -7.88 -5.03 6.34
C GLY A 22 -8.03 -6.53 6.21
N VAL A 23 -7.10 -7.12 5.52
CA VAL A 23 -6.99 -8.58 5.35
C VAL A 23 -5.55 -9.03 5.55
N THR A 24 -5.35 -10.21 6.08
CA THR A 24 -4.06 -10.90 6.06
C THR A 24 -4.05 -11.92 4.94
N VAL A 25 -3.06 -11.83 4.09
CA VAL A 25 -2.82 -12.76 2.98
C VAL A 25 -1.54 -13.54 3.27
N ARG A 26 -1.59 -14.85 3.17
CA ARG A 26 -0.37 -15.68 3.24
C ARG A 26 0.23 -15.76 1.84
N GLY A 27 1.48 -15.32 1.70
CA GLY A 27 2.17 -15.29 0.42
C GLY A 27 3.64 -14.92 0.57
N ASP A 28 4.29 -14.73 -0.53
CA ASP A 28 5.70 -14.41 -0.71
C ASP A 28 5.91 -12.98 -1.26
N GLU A 29 7.14 -12.66 -1.62
CA GLU A 29 7.52 -11.37 -2.22
C GLU A 29 6.77 -11.10 -3.53
N LEU A 30 6.50 -12.14 -4.34
CA LEU A 30 5.75 -12.01 -5.59
C LEU A 30 4.29 -11.68 -5.32
N THR A 31 3.72 -12.25 -4.27
CA THR A 31 2.37 -11.93 -3.80
C THR A 31 2.26 -10.45 -3.42
N ALA A 32 3.24 -9.93 -2.67
CA ALA A 32 3.27 -8.52 -2.29
C ALA A 32 3.42 -7.60 -3.52
N MET A 33 4.26 -7.95 -4.49
CA MET A 33 4.40 -7.23 -5.76
C MET A 33 3.07 -7.18 -6.53
N ARG A 34 2.40 -8.33 -6.67
CA ARG A 34 1.13 -8.44 -7.39
C ARG A 34 0.04 -7.61 -6.73
N LEU A 35 -0.09 -7.68 -5.40
CA LEU A 35 -1.06 -6.88 -4.65
C LEU A 35 -0.80 -5.38 -4.78
N ASN A 36 0.46 -4.93 -4.75
CA ASN A 36 0.81 -3.54 -4.96
C ASN A 36 0.44 -3.05 -6.37
N LEU A 37 0.67 -3.87 -7.39
CA LEU A 37 0.38 -3.53 -8.78
C LEU A 37 -1.11 -3.53 -9.09
N GLU A 38 -1.85 -4.53 -8.59
CA GLU A 38 -3.18 -4.89 -9.07
C GLU A 38 -4.33 -4.53 -8.13
N SER A 39 -4.08 -4.37 -6.83
CA SER A 39 -5.19 -4.09 -5.90
C SER A 39 -5.71 -2.66 -6.07
N ARG A 40 -7.01 -2.53 -6.30
CA ARG A 40 -7.74 -1.26 -6.36
C ARG A 40 -8.27 -0.82 -5.01
N LEU A 41 -8.52 -1.78 -4.11
CA LEU A 41 -9.19 -1.54 -2.83
C LEU A 41 -8.21 -1.35 -1.67
N ALA A 42 -7.02 -1.96 -1.72
CA ALA A 42 -6.03 -1.85 -0.67
C ALA A 42 -5.49 -0.41 -0.56
N GLN A 43 -5.32 0.05 0.68
CA GLN A 43 -4.66 1.34 0.97
C GLN A 43 -3.13 1.20 0.96
N ARG A 44 -2.63 0.07 1.45
CA ARG A 44 -1.22 -0.30 1.53
C ARG A 44 -1.09 -1.82 1.56
N VAL A 45 0.06 -2.31 1.13
CA VAL A 45 0.51 -3.70 1.32
C VAL A 45 1.66 -3.66 2.33
N LEU A 46 1.42 -4.23 3.50
CA LEU A 46 2.33 -4.20 4.63
C LEU A 46 2.92 -5.59 4.87
N TRP A 47 4.25 -5.65 5.01
CA TRP A 47 4.98 -6.89 5.28
C TRP A 47 5.33 -6.97 6.77
N PRO A 48 4.85 -7.98 7.53
CA PRO A 48 5.09 -8.05 8.95
C PRO A 48 6.56 -8.35 9.26
N LEU A 49 7.14 -7.60 10.20
CA LEU A 49 8.53 -7.75 10.67
C LEU A 49 8.59 -8.30 12.09
N ALA A 50 7.77 -7.76 12.98
CA ALA A 50 7.69 -8.18 14.38
C ALA A 50 6.29 -7.98 14.91
N HIS A 51 5.86 -8.85 15.82
CA HIS A 51 4.59 -8.77 16.53
C HIS A 51 4.78 -9.25 17.96
N GLY A 52 4.23 -8.52 18.92
CA GLY A 52 4.33 -8.92 20.33
C GLY A 52 3.54 -8.00 21.26
N PRO A 53 3.39 -8.41 22.52
CA PRO A 53 2.79 -7.57 23.55
C PRO A 53 3.70 -6.39 23.88
N TYR A 54 3.09 -5.30 24.35
CA TYR A 54 3.81 -4.14 24.88
C TYR A 54 2.97 -3.42 25.93
N ARG A 55 3.65 -2.70 26.84
CA ARG A 55 3.06 -1.86 27.90
C ARG A 55 3.63 -0.45 27.90
N ASN A 56 4.85 -0.31 27.39
CA ASN A 56 5.61 0.94 27.37
C ASN A 56 6.52 1.00 26.15
N GLU A 57 7.17 2.13 25.97
CA GLU A 57 8.04 2.41 24.82
C GLU A 57 9.36 1.64 24.85
N LEU A 58 9.82 1.18 26.02
CA LEU A 58 11.02 0.33 26.11
C LEU A 58 10.74 -1.06 25.51
N GLU A 59 9.58 -1.62 25.78
CA GLU A 59 9.18 -2.90 25.20
C GLU A 59 9.00 -2.82 23.67
N LEU A 60 8.59 -1.67 23.13
CA LEU A 60 8.59 -1.43 21.68
C LEU A 60 10.00 -1.38 21.09
N TYR A 61 10.93 -0.76 21.79
CA TYR A 61 12.34 -0.73 21.40
C TYR A 61 12.91 -2.16 21.36
N GLU A 62 12.69 -2.95 22.41
CA GLU A 62 13.16 -4.35 22.45
C GLU A 62 12.48 -5.22 21.36
N LEU A 63 11.18 -5.04 21.12
CA LEU A 63 10.48 -5.70 20.01
C LEU A 63 11.13 -5.39 18.66
N ALA A 64 11.45 -4.13 18.40
CA ALA A 64 12.08 -3.72 17.14
C ALA A 64 13.52 -4.27 17.02
N ARG A 65 14.23 -4.47 18.11
CA ARG A 65 15.58 -5.08 18.11
C ARG A 65 15.59 -6.55 17.73
N THR A 66 14.46 -7.26 17.79
CA THR A 66 14.37 -8.66 17.35
C THR A 66 14.47 -8.83 15.83
N VAL A 67 14.32 -7.74 15.07
CA VAL A 67 14.36 -7.77 13.60
C VAL A 67 15.80 -7.72 13.10
N GLU A 68 16.13 -8.57 12.15
CA GLU A 68 17.43 -8.59 11.46
C GLU A 68 17.53 -7.45 10.43
N TRP A 69 17.73 -6.21 10.91
CA TRP A 69 17.66 -5.00 10.08
C TRP A 69 18.63 -4.98 8.91
N GLN A 70 19.78 -5.64 9.02
CA GLN A 70 20.76 -5.77 7.94
C GLN A 70 20.19 -6.43 6.68
N ARG A 71 19.11 -7.21 6.81
CA ARG A 71 18.38 -7.78 5.68
C ARG A 71 17.46 -6.78 4.98
N TRP A 72 17.20 -5.63 5.60
CA TRP A 72 16.19 -4.68 5.13
C TRP A 72 16.78 -3.37 4.64
N ILE A 73 17.81 -2.88 5.32
CA ILE A 73 18.37 -1.56 5.11
C ILE A 73 19.87 -1.56 5.39
N THR A 74 20.61 -0.70 4.70
CA THR A 74 22.02 -0.40 4.97
C THR A 74 22.14 0.96 5.68
N PRO A 75 23.28 1.26 6.34
CA PRO A 75 23.50 2.56 7.00
C PRO A 75 23.43 3.77 6.04
N GLN A 76 23.68 3.57 4.74
CA GLN A 76 23.67 4.64 3.73
C GLN A 76 22.24 4.95 3.23
N GLN A 77 21.28 4.13 3.57
CA GLN A 77 19.88 4.31 3.22
C GLN A 77 19.13 5.08 4.29
N THR A 78 17.92 5.51 3.96
CA THR A 78 17.07 6.31 4.85
C THR A 78 15.84 5.54 5.29
N LEU A 79 15.35 5.86 6.49
CA LEU A 79 14.14 5.26 7.03
C LEU A 79 13.11 6.29 7.49
N ARG A 80 11.87 5.88 7.58
CA ARG A 80 10.77 6.61 8.25
C ARG A 80 9.90 5.61 8.99
N VAL A 81 9.40 6.01 10.15
CA VAL A 81 8.41 5.23 10.91
C VAL A 81 7.13 6.04 11.02
N ASP A 82 6.02 5.47 10.56
CA ASP A 82 4.67 6.00 10.74
C ASP A 82 3.95 5.16 11.80
N THR A 83 3.39 5.80 12.82
CA THR A 83 2.70 5.10 13.92
C THR A 83 1.21 5.35 13.89
N THR A 84 0.44 4.29 13.97
CA THR A 84 -1.01 4.30 14.16
C THR A 84 -1.38 3.57 15.44
N ALA A 85 -2.42 4.03 16.13
CA ALA A 85 -2.82 3.41 17.38
C ALA A 85 -4.33 3.27 17.50
N GLN A 86 -4.75 2.16 18.10
CA GLN A 86 -6.12 1.93 18.51
C GLN A 86 -6.15 1.51 19.99
N ARG A 87 -6.58 2.45 20.86
CA ARG A 87 -6.64 2.23 22.31
C ARG A 87 -5.29 1.89 22.95
N SER A 88 -4.18 2.43 22.39
CA SER A 88 -2.85 2.26 23.00
C SER A 88 -2.80 2.85 24.40
N PRO A 89 -2.11 2.22 25.36
CA PRO A 89 -1.87 2.79 26.69
C PRO A 89 -0.83 3.92 26.70
N LEU A 90 -0.09 4.13 25.61
CA LEU A 90 0.99 5.12 25.53
C LEU A 90 0.43 6.54 25.45
N GLN A 91 1.09 7.46 26.16
CA GLN A 91 0.72 8.88 26.15
C GLN A 91 1.18 9.60 24.87
N SER A 92 2.28 9.16 24.26
CA SER A 92 2.87 9.80 23.09
C SER A 92 3.20 8.80 21.98
N LEU A 93 2.46 8.86 20.88
CA LEU A 93 2.76 8.06 19.68
C LEU A 93 4.05 8.53 19.01
N ASN A 94 4.38 9.82 19.12
CA ASN A 94 5.65 10.33 18.60
C ASN A 94 6.85 9.71 19.33
N PHE A 95 6.75 9.52 20.64
CA PHE A 95 7.82 8.88 21.40
C PHE A 95 7.94 7.38 21.04
N ALA A 96 6.82 6.68 20.83
CA ALA A 96 6.81 5.31 20.30
C ALA A 96 7.51 5.24 18.93
N THR A 97 7.20 6.17 18.04
CA THR A 97 7.85 6.29 16.70
C THR A 97 9.36 6.44 16.81
N LEU A 98 9.82 7.32 17.71
CA LEU A 98 11.24 7.54 17.95
C LEU A 98 11.93 6.31 18.52
N ARG A 99 11.28 5.55 19.39
CA ARG A 99 11.83 4.30 19.96
C ARG A 99 12.06 3.22 18.91
N ILE A 100 11.12 3.05 17.97
CA ILE A 100 11.33 2.14 16.83
C ILE A 100 12.51 2.60 15.97
N LYS A 101 12.55 3.90 15.63
CA LYS A 101 13.69 4.48 14.88
C LYS A 101 15.02 4.25 15.60
N ASP A 102 15.07 4.51 16.90
CA ASP A 102 16.30 4.33 17.71
C ASP A 102 16.74 2.87 17.70
N ALA A 103 15.84 1.90 17.85
CA ALA A 103 16.15 0.48 17.79
C ALA A 103 16.78 0.08 16.44
N VAL A 104 16.21 0.53 15.31
CA VAL A 104 16.77 0.29 13.97
C VAL A 104 18.18 0.86 13.86
N CYS A 105 18.35 2.13 14.26
CA CYS A 105 19.63 2.82 14.20
C CYS A 105 20.69 2.16 15.09
N ASP A 106 20.32 1.73 16.29
CA ASP A 106 21.26 1.13 17.23
C ASP A 106 21.69 -0.26 16.80
N VAL A 107 20.76 -1.12 16.31
CA VAL A 107 21.11 -2.44 15.79
C VAL A 107 22.07 -2.33 14.59
N LEU A 108 21.84 -1.38 13.68
CA LEU A 108 22.74 -1.18 12.54
C LEU A 108 24.09 -0.62 12.97
N ARG A 109 24.12 0.37 13.88
CA ARG A 109 25.37 0.89 14.43
C ARG A 109 26.17 -0.19 15.15
N ASP A 110 25.53 -1.02 15.97
CA ASP A 110 26.21 -2.08 16.71
C ASP A 110 26.79 -3.15 15.77
N ALA A 111 26.16 -3.36 14.62
CA ALA A 111 26.62 -4.35 13.62
C ALA A 111 27.64 -3.80 12.61
N THR A 112 27.59 -2.50 12.27
CA THR A 112 28.34 -1.92 11.14
C THR A 112 29.20 -0.71 11.53
N GLY A 113 29.02 -0.16 12.73
CA GLY A 113 29.64 1.09 13.18
C GLY A 113 28.94 2.37 12.71
N GLU A 114 27.94 2.24 11.82
CA GLU A 114 27.24 3.38 11.19
C GLU A 114 25.73 3.34 11.44
N ARG A 115 25.09 4.51 11.33
CA ARG A 115 23.64 4.67 11.54
C ARG A 115 22.96 5.17 10.28
N PRO A 116 21.78 4.63 9.91
CA PRO A 116 20.97 5.18 8.82
C PRO A 116 20.39 6.55 9.19
N SER A 117 20.12 7.35 8.17
CA SER A 117 19.46 8.65 8.30
C SER A 117 17.94 8.53 8.22
N VAL A 118 17.23 9.59 8.61
CA VAL A 118 15.78 9.70 8.48
C VAL A 118 15.46 10.60 7.29
N ASP A 119 14.61 10.12 6.39
CA ASP A 119 13.97 10.93 5.37
C ASP A 119 12.45 10.77 5.49
N THR A 120 11.76 11.86 5.83
CA THR A 120 10.32 11.87 6.03
C THR A 120 9.53 11.96 4.72
N ARG A 121 10.16 12.32 3.61
CA ARG A 121 9.50 12.51 2.31
C ARG A 121 9.63 11.30 1.40
N ALA A 122 10.83 10.78 1.22
CA ALA A 122 11.12 9.71 0.28
C ALA A 122 12.05 8.64 0.90
N PRO A 123 11.69 8.01 2.04
CA PRO A 123 12.52 7.03 2.71
C PRO A 123 12.76 5.80 1.83
N ASP A 124 13.95 5.19 1.96
CA ASP A 124 14.24 3.89 1.34
C ASP A 124 13.47 2.77 2.03
N LEU A 125 13.41 2.80 3.38
CA LEU A 125 12.63 1.87 4.19
C LEU A 125 11.53 2.61 4.95
N PRO A 126 10.31 2.69 4.43
CA PRO A 126 9.16 3.12 5.19
C PRO A 126 8.68 2.01 6.10
N LEU A 127 8.55 2.29 7.38
CA LEU A 127 8.04 1.40 8.42
C LEU A 127 6.67 1.88 8.90
N SER A 128 5.80 0.93 9.23
CA SER A 128 4.51 1.19 9.86
C SER A 128 4.40 0.44 11.18
N LEU A 129 4.22 1.18 12.27
CA LEU A 129 3.94 0.64 13.58
C LEU A 129 2.44 0.73 13.85
N HIS A 130 1.81 -0.40 14.11
CA HIS A 130 0.41 -0.45 14.54
C HIS A 130 0.31 -0.91 15.99
N LEU A 131 -0.32 -0.08 16.82
CA LEU A 131 -0.51 -0.32 18.25
C LEU A 131 -1.99 -0.58 18.56
N THR A 132 -2.25 -1.67 19.25
CA THR A 132 -3.54 -1.94 19.89
C THR A 132 -3.45 -1.65 21.40
N ALA A 133 -4.47 -2.02 22.17
CA ALA A 133 -4.41 -1.87 23.63
C ALA A 133 -3.31 -2.72 24.28
N THR A 134 -2.90 -3.83 23.67
CA THR A 134 -2.01 -4.82 24.27
C THR A 134 -0.87 -5.29 23.38
N HIS A 135 -0.97 -5.11 22.06
CA HIS A 135 0.01 -5.63 21.11
C HIS A 135 0.48 -4.56 20.14
N ALA A 136 1.74 -4.66 19.77
CA ALA A 136 2.38 -3.90 18.71
C ALA A 136 2.67 -4.80 17.53
N THR A 137 2.48 -4.29 16.32
CA THR A 137 2.93 -4.93 15.09
C THR A 137 3.73 -3.93 14.28
N LEU A 138 4.94 -4.32 13.91
CA LEU A 138 5.85 -3.56 13.08
C LEU A 138 5.87 -4.16 11.68
N TYR A 139 5.72 -3.30 10.67
CA TYR A 139 5.68 -3.69 9.26
C TYR A 139 6.69 -2.89 8.44
N ALA A 140 7.24 -3.50 7.39
CA ALA A 140 7.76 -2.75 6.26
C ALA A 140 6.60 -2.40 5.32
N ASP A 141 6.48 -1.13 4.96
CA ASP A 141 5.49 -0.68 3.98
C ASP A 141 6.04 -0.91 2.57
N THR A 142 5.56 -1.94 1.91
CA THR A 142 6.01 -2.30 0.55
C THR A 142 5.46 -1.36 -0.51
N SER A 143 4.39 -0.64 -0.23
CA SER A 143 3.76 0.32 -1.13
C SER A 143 4.51 1.66 -1.18
N GLY A 144 5.01 2.14 -0.03
CA GLY A 144 5.62 3.45 0.16
C GLY A 144 4.58 4.55 0.28
N GLU A 145 4.10 5.11 -0.81
CA GLU A 145 2.92 5.97 -0.82
C GLU A 145 1.64 5.16 -0.80
N ALA A 146 0.56 5.75 -0.28
CA ALA A 146 -0.75 5.09 -0.26
C ALA A 146 -1.21 4.74 -1.69
N LEU A 147 -1.82 3.56 -1.86
CA LEU A 147 -2.17 3.00 -3.17
C LEU A 147 -3.28 3.80 -3.90
N PHE A 148 -4.07 4.62 -3.20
CA PHE A 148 -4.99 5.52 -3.88
C PHE A 148 -4.29 6.54 -4.78
N LYS A 149 -3.01 6.88 -4.52
CA LYS A 149 -2.20 7.70 -5.41
C LYS A 149 -1.77 6.85 -6.60
N ARG A 150 -2.58 6.82 -7.65
CA ARG A 150 -2.36 6.01 -8.87
C ARG A 150 -1.27 6.53 -9.78
N GLY A 151 -0.78 7.78 -9.56
CA GLY A 151 0.21 8.45 -10.39
C GLY A 151 -0.37 9.29 -11.53
N TRP A 152 -1.63 9.10 -11.92
CA TRP A 152 -2.22 9.87 -13.04
C TRP A 152 -2.53 11.33 -12.68
N ARG A 153 -2.76 11.67 -11.40
CA ARG A 153 -2.95 13.06 -10.95
C ARG A 153 -1.67 13.89 -11.01
N ASP A 154 -0.50 13.25 -10.96
CA ASP A 154 0.79 13.92 -11.04
C ASP A 154 1.08 14.42 -12.46
N ALA A 155 0.39 13.87 -13.48
CA ALA A 155 0.48 14.25 -14.89
C ALA A 155 -0.36 15.50 -15.27
N GLY A 156 -0.82 16.30 -14.29
CA GLY A 156 -1.53 17.57 -14.56
C GLY A 156 -3.06 17.46 -14.58
N ALA A 157 -3.62 16.37 -14.07
CA ALA A 157 -5.08 16.26 -13.94
C ALA A 157 -5.66 17.33 -12.99
N LEU A 158 -6.88 17.78 -13.28
CA LEU A 158 -7.61 18.73 -12.45
C LEU A 158 -7.70 18.23 -10.99
N LYS A 159 -7.17 19.03 -10.07
CA LYS A 159 -7.26 18.76 -8.64
C LYS A 159 -8.45 19.56 -8.11
N GLY A 160 -9.56 18.89 -7.83
CA GLY A 160 -10.64 19.50 -7.05
C GLY A 160 -10.16 19.83 -5.62
N GLU A 161 -10.85 20.71 -4.91
CA GLU A 161 -10.52 21.10 -3.52
C GLU A 161 -10.53 19.91 -2.56
N ALA A 162 -11.43 18.92 -2.76
CA ALA A 162 -11.58 17.73 -1.93
C ALA A 162 -11.80 16.47 -2.80
N PRO A 163 -10.79 15.99 -3.52
CA PRO A 163 -10.96 14.86 -4.44
C PRO A 163 -11.27 13.57 -3.69
N LEU A 164 -12.21 12.78 -4.22
CA LEU A 164 -12.49 11.44 -3.76
C LEU A 164 -11.19 10.59 -3.89
N LYS A 165 -10.91 9.74 -2.89
CA LYS A 165 -9.79 8.80 -3.00
C LYS A 165 -10.13 7.71 -4.02
N GLU A 166 -9.18 7.37 -4.87
CA GLU A 166 -9.34 6.38 -5.94
C GLU A 166 -9.70 4.99 -5.40
N THR A 167 -9.17 4.60 -4.24
CA THR A 167 -9.56 3.34 -3.58
C THR A 167 -11.02 3.34 -3.12
N LEU A 168 -11.57 4.50 -2.78
CA LEU A 168 -12.98 4.62 -2.42
C LEU A 168 -13.87 4.59 -3.67
N ALA A 169 -13.49 5.27 -4.75
CA ALA A 169 -14.15 5.18 -6.04
C ALA A 169 -14.20 3.73 -6.54
N ALA A 170 -13.07 3.02 -6.49
CA ALA A 170 -13.01 1.59 -6.82
C ALA A 170 -13.91 0.73 -5.93
N ALA A 171 -13.98 1.05 -4.62
CA ALA A 171 -14.87 0.34 -3.71
C ALA A 171 -16.37 0.59 -4.02
N MET A 172 -16.73 1.78 -4.48
CA MET A 172 -18.10 2.09 -4.92
C MET A 172 -18.48 1.28 -6.16
N LEU A 173 -17.59 1.23 -7.17
CA LEU A 173 -17.78 0.39 -8.38
C LEU A 173 -17.94 -1.08 -8.02
N ALA A 174 -17.05 -1.60 -7.16
CA ALA A 174 -17.10 -2.97 -6.70
C ALA A 174 -18.38 -3.29 -5.88
N ALA A 175 -18.86 -2.35 -5.07
CA ALA A 175 -20.11 -2.49 -4.30
C ALA A 175 -21.35 -2.48 -5.20
N ALA A 176 -21.31 -1.74 -6.31
CA ALA A 176 -22.35 -1.74 -7.33
C ALA A 176 -22.33 -3.00 -8.21
N GLY A 177 -21.30 -3.85 -8.08
CA GLY A 177 -21.08 -5.03 -8.94
C GLY A 177 -20.57 -4.71 -10.33
N TRP A 178 -20.27 -3.44 -10.63
CA TRP A 178 -19.82 -3.00 -11.94
C TRP A 178 -18.35 -3.38 -12.18
N GLN A 179 -18.08 -4.13 -13.24
CA GLN A 179 -16.76 -4.66 -13.57
C GLN A 179 -16.18 -4.13 -14.88
N GLY A 180 -16.92 -3.24 -15.58
CA GLY A 180 -16.51 -2.67 -16.85
C GLY A 180 -16.68 -3.62 -18.04
N GLN A 181 -17.57 -4.61 -17.93
CA GLN A 181 -17.94 -5.50 -19.01
C GLN A 181 -19.17 -4.94 -19.75
N GLU A 182 -19.39 -5.36 -21.00
CA GLU A 182 -20.55 -4.90 -21.80
C GLU A 182 -21.87 -5.23 -21.11
N GLU A 183 -21.94 -6.35 -20.40
CA GLU A 183 -23.12 -6.80 -19.66
C GLU A 183 -23.47 -5.92 -18.45
N ASP A 184 -22.50 -5.19 -17.91
CA ASP A 184 -22.74 -4.23 -16.81
C ASP A 184 -23.49 -2.98 -17.29
N GLY A 185 -23.49 -2.74 -18.60
CA GLY A 185 -24.08 -1.55 -19.20
C GLY A 185 -23.28 -0.27 -18.97
N PRO A 186 -23.80 0.87 -19.42
CA PRO A 186 -23.11 2.16 -19.29
C PRO A 186 -23.04 2.63 -17.82
N LEU A 187 -21.95 3.34 -17.49
CA LEU A 187 -21.81 4.03 -16.21
C LEU A 187 -22.13 5.51 -16.39
N PHE A 188 -22.90 6.08 -15.46
CA PHE A 188 -23.20 7.49 -15.43
C PHE A 188 -22.91 8.09 -14.05
N ASP A 189 -22.02 9.09 -14.00
CA ASP A 189 -21.68 9.87 -12.81
C ASP A 189 -22.15 11.33 -13.00
N PRO A 190 -23.33 11.70 -12.49
CA PRO A 190 -23.91 13.03 -12.71
C PRO A 190 -23.29 14.14 -11.83
N PHE A 191 -22.45 13.80 -10.88
CA PHE A 191 -21.78 14.71 -9.93
C PHE A 191 -20.30 14.38 -9.82
N CYS A 192 -19.62 14.32 -10.95
CA CYS A 192 -18.31 13.70 -11.07
C CYS A 192 -17.17 14.47 -10.37
N GLY A 193 -17.34 15.76 -10.07
CA GLY A 193 -16.27 16.60 -9.55
C GLY A 193 -15.01 16.48 -10.41
N ALA A 194 -13.89 16.06 -9.80
CA ALA A 194 -12.64 15.82 -10.53
C ALA A 194 -12.62 14.51 -11.36
N GLY A 195 -13.76 13.87 -11.59
CA GLY A 195 -13.93 12.68 -12.41
C GLY A 195 -13.35 11.38 -11.84
N THR A 196 -13.13 11.29 -10.53
CA THR A 196 -12.42 10.14 -9.93
C THR A 196 -13.12 8.82 -10.19
N ILE A 197 -14.47 8.75 -10.07
CA ILE A 197 -15.23 7.52 -10.31
C ILE A 197 -15.14 7.14 -11.79
N ALA A 198 -15.37 8.10 -12.69
CA ALA A 198 -15.32 7.88 -14.13
C ALA A 198 -13.93 7.42 -14.60
N ILE A 199 -12.84 7.98 -14.06
CA ILE A 199 -11.47 7.59 -14.38
C ILE A 199 -11.17 6.18 -13.85
N GLU A 200 -11.54 5.85 -12.60
CA GLU A 200 -11.36 4.49 -12.07
C GLU A 200 -12.20 3.47 -12.88
N ALA A 201 -13.42 3.83 -13.28
CA ALA A 201 -14.24 2.98 -14.14
C ALA A 201 -13.58 2.74 -15.51
N ALA A 202 -13.07 3.78 -16.16
CA ALA A 202 -12.36 3.65 -17.43
C ALA A 202 -11.11 2.76 -17.30
N GLN A 203 -10.36 2.89 -16.20
CA GLN A 203 -9.21 2.01 -15.93
C GLN A 203 -9.63 0.55 -15.72
N VAL A 204 -10.77 0.30 -15.07
CA VAL A 204 -11.33 -1.05 -14.91
C VAL A 204 -11.72 -1.61 -16.27
N ALA A 205 -12.53 -0.88 -17.04
CA ALA A 205 -13.03 -1.30 -18.35
C ALA A 205 -11.91 -1.54 -19.37
N CYS A 206 -10.81 -0.79 -19.31
CA CYS A 206 -9.66 -0.94 -20.19
C CYS A 206 -8.59 -1.93 -19.68
N GLY A 207 -8.79 -2.63 -18.57
CA GLY A 207 -7.85 -3.58 -18.02
C GLY A 207 -6.54 -2.95 -17.48
N ILE A 208 -6.55 -1.65 -17.16
CA ILE A 208 -5.36 -0.93 -16.68
C ILE A 208 -5.13 -1.24 -15.19
N ALA A 209 -3.98 -1.81 -14.85
CA ALA A 209 -3.63 -2.05 -13.46
C ALA A 209 -3.42 -0.74 -12.68
N PRO A 210 -3.99 -0.59 -11.47
CA PRO A 210 -3.97 0.69 -10.71
C PRO A 210 -2.56 1.15 -10.33
N GLY A 211 -1.61 0.22 -10.23
CA GLY A 211 -0.22 0.50 -9.90
C GLY A 211 0.69 0.78 -11.10
N SER A 212 0.17 0.81 -12.35
CA SER A 212 0.99 0.89 -13.58
C SER A 212 1.84 2.15 -13.67
N ASN A 213 1.36 3.28 -13.16
CA ASN A 213 1.96 4.61 -13.32
C ASN A 213 2.71 5.10 -12.07
N ARG A 214 3.10 4.20 -11.18
CA ARG A 214 3.80 4.57 -9.95
C ARG A 214 4.98 3.65 -9.65
N ARG A 215 5.82 4.07 -8.71
CA ARG A 215 6.85 3.25 -8.09
C ARG A 215 6.41 2.80 -6.70
N PHE A 216 7.02 1.73 -6.21
CA PHE A 216 6.74 1.15 -4.91
C PHE A 216 8.00 1.10 -4.05
N ALA A 217 7.82 1.13 -2.72
CA ALA A 217 8.94 1.06 -1.81
C ALA A 217 9.70 -0.27 -1.93
N PHE A 218 8.99 -1.40 -2.16
CA PHE A 218 9.64 -2.70 -2.30
C PHE A 218 10.71 -2.74 -3.39
N GLU A 219 10.63 -1.91 -4.44
CA GLU A 219 11.63 -1.84 -5.51
C GLU A 219 13.05 -1.46 -4.99
N ARG A 220 13.13 -0.84 -3.81
CA ARG A 220 14.38 -0.45 -3.14
C ARG A 220 14.75 -1.35 -1.96
N LEU A 221 13.80 -2.15 -1.46
CA LEU A 221 14.01 -3.03 -0.32
C LEU A 221 14.86 -4.25 -0.70
N ALA A 222 15.84 -4.57 0.15
CA ALA A 222 16.79 -5.65 -0.11
C ALA A 222 16.12 -7.03 -0.36
N PRO A 223 15.06 -7.46 0.34
CA PRO A 223 14.42 -8.75 0.09
C PRO A 223 13.89 -8.91 -1.34
N TRP A 224 13.49 -7.82 -2.00
CA TRP A 224 12.95 -7.86 -3.37
C TRP A 224 13.99 -7.77 -4.48
N ARG A 225 15.27 -7.54 -4.16
CA ARG A 225 16.34 -7.41 -5.18
C ARG A 225 16.48 -8.65 -6.05
N ALA A 226 16.28 -9.83 -5.50
CA ALA A 226 16.33 -11.09 -6.24
C ALA A 226 15.16 -11.28 -7.22
N HIS A 227 14.07 -10.52 -7.07
CA HIS A 227 12.82 -10.68 -7.82
C HIS A 227 12.61 -9.64 -8.92
N GLN A 228 13.64 -8.88 -9.32
CA GLN A 228 13.53 -7.83 -10.34
C GLN A 228 13.05 -8.33 -11.71
N SER A 229 13.43 -9.55 -12.09
CA SER A 229 12.97 -10.19 -13.33
C SER A 229 11.46 -10.43 -13.27
N ALA A 230 10.99 -11.09 -12.21
CA ALA A 230 9.58 -11.36 -11.99
C ALA A 230 8.75 -10.07 -11.89
N TRP A 231 9.31 -9.01 -11.30
CA TRP A 231 8.66 -7.70 -11.26
C TRP A 231 8.47 -7.10 -12.66
N ARG A 232 9.49 -7.19 -13.53
CA ARG A 232 9.37 -6.75 -14.93
C ARG A 232 8.29 -7.54 -15.67
N GLU A 233 8.30 -8.85 -15.54
CA GLU A 233 7.31 -9.73 -16.15
C GLU A 233 5.87 -9.41 -15.70
N LEU A 234 5.65 -9.17 -14.40
CA LEU A 234 4.35 -8.75 -13.87
C LEU A 234 3.89 -7.41 -14.49
N ARG A 235 4.78 -6.45 -14.61
CA ARG A 235 4.46 -5.14 -15.23
C ARG A 235 4.19 -5.27 -16.73
N GLU A 236 4.93 -6.09 -17.44
CA GLU A 236 4.73 -6.36 -18.88
C GLU A 236 3.40 -7.07 -19.11
N ALA A 237 3.07 -8.09 -18.32
CA ALA A 237 1.79 -8.77 -18.36
C ALA A 237 0.62 -7.81 -18.07
N ALA A 238 0.77 -6.90 -17.09
CA ALA A 238 -0.24 -5.89 -16.80
C ALA A 238 -0.43 -4.89 -17.95
N ARG A 239 0.64 -4.52 -18.64
CA ARG A 239 0.57 -3.64 -19.83
C ARG A 239 -0.07 -4.35 -21.03
N ALA A 240 0.26 -5.61 -21.24
CA ALA A 240 -0.26 -6.41 -22.34
C ALA A 240 -1.77 -6.67 -22.24
N ARG A 241 -2.36 -6.56 -21.04
CA ARG A 241 -3.82 -6.67 -20.83
C ARG A 241 -4.59 -5.41 -21.23
N VAL A 242 -3.91 -4.27 -21.36
CA VAL A 242 -4.58 -3.02 -21.66
C VAL A 242 -5.22 -3.09 -23.05
N HIS A 243 -6.50 -2.75 -23.11
CA HIS A 243 -7.29 -2.78 -24.35
C HIS A 243 -8.24 -1.57 -24.40
N THR A 244 -8.82 -1.32 -25.55
CA THR A 244 -9.92 -0.37 -25.69
C THR A 244 -11.23 -1.04 -25.24
N SER A 245 -12.04 -0.30 -24.45
CA SER A 245 -13.37 -0.75 -24.04
C SER A 245 -14.46 -0.05 -24.85
N ALA A 246 -15.51 -0.80 -25.20
CA ALA A 246 -16.72 -0.24 -25.81
C ALA A 246 -17.77 0.20 -24.77
N VAL A 247 -17.54 -0.05 -23.48
CA VAL A 247 -18.47 0.32 -22.41
C VAL A 247 -18.54 1.85 -22.26
N PRO A 248 -19.73 2.48 -22.44
CA PRO A 248 -19.85 3.91 -22.35
C PRO A 248 -19.74 4.39 -20.89
N ILE A 249 -18.94 5.43 -20.65
CA ILE A 249 -18.79 6.07 -19.35
C ILE A 249 -19.09 7.54 -19.53
N PHE A 250 -20.12 8.03 -18.84
CA PHE A 250 -20.56 9.42 -18.87
C PHE A 250 -20.29 10.06 -17.51
N ALA A 251 -19.80 11.29 -17.53
CA ALA A 251 -19.52 12.07 -16.33
C ALA A 251 -19.97 13.52 -16.55
N GLY A 252 -20.60 14.12 -15.59
CA GLY A 252 -21.03 15.51 -15.63
C GLY A 252 -20.91 16.17 -14.26
N ASP A 253 -20.72 17.50 -14.26
CA ASP A 253 -20.75 18.32 -13.06
C ASP A 253 -21.28 19.71 -13.39
N VAL A 254 -21.84 20.40 -12.39
CA VAL A 254 -22.40 21.77 -12.58
C VAL A 254 -21.31 22.85 -12.65
N SER A 255 -20.10 22.52 -12.25
CA SER A 255 -18.96 23.47 -12.15
C SER A 255 -18.10 23.53 -13.40
N PHE A 256 -18.55 22.98 -14.53
CA PHE A 256 -17.85 23.00 -15.82
C PHE A 256 -18.64 23.75 -16.89
#